data_afa49308610ce2a92b1ee869bd32f5b1
#
_entry.id   afa49308610ce2a92b1ee869bd32f5b1
#
_cell.length_a   1.000
_cell.length_b   1.000
_cell.length_c   1.000
_cell.angle_alpha   90.00
_cell.angle_beta   90.00
_cell.angle_gamma   90.00
#
_symmetry.space_group_name_H-M   'P 1'
#
loop_
_entity.id
_entity.type
_entity.pdbx_description
1 polymer ?
#
loop_
_entity_poly.entity_id
_entity_poly.type
_entity_poly.pdbx_seq_one_letter_code
_entity_poly.pdbx_strand_id
1 'polypeptide(L)'
;MVSNVDELSAHAGEARGVRGGQEKFAAMPLRICNRYGLNDIDLESLHAYRNQFASYKSGHPWVGADDTEFLHLLGAWREDRETKENGLTLAGLLMFGQWPAIMTCAPLYFVDYQEQPDEPDTSVRWLDRVVPDGTWSGNLFDFYRKVIRKLTADLKVPFHLQGDKRVDDTPIHQALREALVNTLVHADYSDRASVRVIKRPSGFEFRNPGALRVPVAQTLKGGENVGETDIGDFGSYQAGLALNGI
;
A
#
# COMPACT_ATOMS: atom_id res chain seq x y z
N MET A 1 -3.78 -13.34 10.07
CA MET A 1 -2.49 -12.86 9.50
C MET A 1 -2.31 -13.20 8.02
N VAL A 2 -3.23 -13.97 7.41
CA VAL A 2 -3.19 -14.41 6.00
C VAL A 2 -3.89 -13.42 5.05
N SER A 3 -4.76 -12.54 5.58
CA SER A 3 -5.64 -11.67 4.79
C SER A 3 -4.92 -10.55 4.02
N ASN A 4 -3.83 -9.98 4.55
CA ASN A 4 -3.26 -8.75 3.97
C ASN A 4 -2.48 -8.94 2.66
N VAL A 5 -1.99 -10.14 2.36
CA VAL A 5 -1.31 -10.43 1.07
C VAL A 5 -2.36 -10.80 0.02
N ASP A 6 -3.45 -11.47 0.44
CA ASP A 6 -4.57 -11.80 -0.44
C ASP A 6 -5.37 -10.56 -0.85
N GLU A 7 -5.48 -9.56 0.04
CA GLU A 7 -6.17 -8.31 -0.28
C GLU A 7 -5.45 -7.51 -1.38
N LEU A 8 -4.12 -7.44 -1.36
CA LEU A 8 -3.34 -6.81 -2.44
C LEU A 8 -3.51 -7.53 -3.80
N SER A 9 -3.75 -8.86 -3.78
CA SER A 9 -3.96 -9.64 -5.00
C SER A 9 -5.44 -9.81 -5.38
N ALA A 10 -6.36 -9.87 -4.40
CA ALA A 10 -7.79 -10.05 -4.63
C ALA A 10 -8.43 -8.81 -5.26
N HIS A 11 -8.00 -7.60 -4.86
CA HIS A 11 -8.52 -6.35 -5.43
C HIS A 11 -8.12 -6.14 -6.90
N ALA A 12 -7.11 -6.82 -7.40
CA ALA A 12 -6.77 -6.83 -8.83
C ALA A 12 -7.75 -7.67 -9.68
N GLY A 13 -8.56 -8.54 -9.08
CA GLY A 13 -9.40 -9.53 -9.78
C GLY A 13 -10.90 -9.21 -9.89
N GLU A 14 -11.47 -8.34 -9.06
CA GLU A 14 -12.94 -8.24 -8.90
C GLU A 14 -13.62 -7.02 -9.54
N ALA A 15 -12.95 -6.23 -10.37
CA ALA A 15 -13.56 -5.09 -11.08
C ALA A 15 -14.51 -5.55 -12.20
N ARG A 16 -15.67 -6.13 -11.86
CA ARG A 16 -16.80 -6.34 -12.76
C ARG A 16 -18.05 -5.65 -12.25
N GLY A 17 -18.35 -4.50 -12.83
CA GLY A 17 -19.71 -4.01 -13.01
C GLY A 17 -20.16 -2.83 -12.15
N VAL A 18 -19.80 -1.60 -12.52
CA VAL A 18 -20.63 -0.40 -12.25
C VAL A 18 -20.55 0.55 -13.45
N ARG A 19 -21.73 1.03 -13.91
CA ARG A 19 -21.87 1.83 -15.14
C ARG A 19 -21.60 3.32 -14.90
N GLY A 20 -20.86 3.94 -15.83
CA GLY A 20 -20.89 5.38 -16.12
C GLY A 20 -20.13 6.27 -15.12
N GLY A 21 -18.94 6.72 -15.46
CA GLY A 21 -18.14 7.66 -14.66
C GLY A 21 -17.22 6.99 -13.62
N GLN A 22 -17.68 5.96 -12.93
CA GLN A 22 -16.93 5.16 -11.96
C GLN A 22 -15.96 4.17 -12.62
N GLU A 23 -16.21 3.77 -13.88
CA GLU A 23 -15.37 2.81 -14.61
C GLU A 23 -13.94 3.32 -14.88
N LYS A 24 -13.76 4.63 -15.01
CA LYS A 24 -12.44 5.21 -15.29
C LYS A 24 -11.46 5.07 -14.12
N PHE A 25 -11.94 5.20 -12.88
CA PHE A 25 -11.09 5.14 -11.69
C PHE A 25 -10.81 3.71 -11.25
N ALA A 26 -11.80 2.82 -11.29
CA ALA A 26 -11.61 1.40 -10.93
C ALA A 26 -10.70 0.64 -11.92
N ALA A 27 -10.65 1.06 -13.17
CA ALA A 27 -9.80 0.46 -14.21
C ALA A 27 -8.37 1.02 -14.23
N MET A 28 -8.10 2.14 -13.55
CA MET A 28 -6.82 2.84 -13.62
C MET A 28 -5.63 2.01 -13.11
N PRO A 29 -5.71 1.29 -11.98
CA PRO A 29 -4.61 0.42 -11.53
C PRO A 29 -4.29 -0.72 -12.49
N LEU A 30 -5.30 -1.19 -13.25
CA LEU A 30 -5.15 -2.30 -14.20
C LEU A 30 -4.77 -1.83 -15.62
N ARG A 31 -4.62 -0.54 -15.83
CA ARG A 31 -4.16 0.03 -17.10
C ARG A 31 -2.75 -0.48 -17.42
N ILE A 32 -2.56 -1.00 -18.62
CA ILE A 32 -1.23 -1.39 -19.11
C ILE A 32 -0.42 -0.11 -19.36
N CYS A 33 0.78 -0.09 -18.82
CA CYS A 33 1.77 0.94 -19.11
C CYS A 33 2.53 0.54 -20.38
N ASN A 34 2.17 1.15 -21.52
CA ASN A 34 2.72 0.79 -22.81
C ASN A 34 4.24 1.00 -22.84
N ARG A 35 4.96 0.00 -23.35
CA ARG A 35 6.44 -0.02 -23.48
C ARG A 35 7.20 -0.20 -22.16
N TYR A 36 6.52 -0.52 -21.05
CA TYR A 36 7.18 -0.89 -19.81
C TYR A 36 7.29 -2.40 -19.71
N GLY A 37 8.41 -2.89 -19.21
CA GLY A 37 8.73 -4.31 -19.14
C GLY A 37 9.54 -4.66 -17.89
N LEU A 38 10.14 -5.84 -17.88
CA LEU A 38 10.92 -6.33 -16.74
C LEU A 38 12.12 -5.43 -16.40
N ASN A 39 12.65 -4.69 -17.39
CA ASN A 39 13.76 -3.74 -17.16
C ASN A 39 13.33 -2.53 -16.32
N ASP A 40 12.04 -2.27 -16.20
CA ASP A 40 11.48 -1.18 -15.41
C ASP A 40 11.14 -1.62 -13.98
N ILE A 41 11.29 -2.91 -13.69
CA ILE A 41 11.06 -3.53 -12.38
C ILE A 41 12.35 -3.47 -11.55
N ASP A 42 12.20 -3.15 -10.28
CA ASP A 42 13.19 -3.41 -9.25
C ASP A 42 13.10 -4.90 -8.83
N LEU A 43 14.02 -5.70 -9.34
CA LEU A 43 14.02 -7.15 -9.08
C LEU A 43 14.27 -7.49 -7.61
N GLU A 44 14.96 -6.61 -6.86
CA GLU A 44 15.18 -6.82 -5.42
C GLU A 44 13.84 -6.74 -4.68
N SER A 45 13.03 -5.74 -4.98
CA SER A 45 11.67 -5.61 -4.44
C SER A 45 10.79 -6.82 -4.79
N LEU A 46 10.80 -7.22 -6.07
CA LEU A 46 10.02 -8.37 -6.53
C LEU A 46 10.42 -9.66 -5.83
N HIS A 47 11.71 -9.97 -5.77
CA HIS A 47 12.22 -11.17 -5.11
C HIS A 47 11.99 -11.15 -3.60
N ALA A 48 12.10 -9.99 -2.95
CA ALA A 48 11.76 -9.85 -1.53
C ALA A 48 10.28 -10.13 -1.27
N TYR A 49 9.38 -9.66 -2.16
CA TYR A 49 7.96 -9.97 -2.09
C TYR A 49 7.70 -11.47 -2.30
N ARG A 50 8.32 -12.10 -3.30
CA ARG A 50 8.20 -13.55 -3.56
C ARG A 50 8.66 -14.38 -2.37
N ASN A 51 9.77 -14.01 -1.75
CA ASN A 51 10.29 -14.70 -0.55
C ASN A 51 9.31 -14.57 0.62
N GLN A 52 8.72 -13.39 0.80
CA GLN A 52 7.69 -13.18 1.82
C GLN A 52 6.45 -14.03 1.52
N PHE A 53 5.97 -14.03 0.28
CA PHE A 53 4.84 -14.86 -0.17
C PHE A 53 5.10 -16.36 0.08
N ALA A 54 6.27 -16.86 -0.29
CA ALA A 54 6.67 -18.25 -0.08
C ALA A 54 6.74 -18.61 1.42
N SER A 55 7.16 -17.68 2.27
CA SER A 55 7.21 -17.89 3.72
C SER A 55 5.82 -18.03 4.34
N TYR A 56 4.84 -17.27 3.85
CA TYR A 56 3.46 -17.34 4.34
C TYR A 56 2.64 -18.46 3.69
N LYS A 57 2.93 -18.79 2.43
CA LYS A 57 2.18 -19.74 1.62
C LYS A 57 3.08 -20.77 0.96
N SER A 58 3.90 -21.48 1.75
CA SER A 58 4.95 -22.39 1.26
C SER A 58 4.46 -23.50 0.32
N GLY A 59 3.20 -23.93 0.41
CA GLY A 59 2.58 -24.92 -0.47
C GLY A 59 1.81 -24.34 -1.64
N HIS A 60 1.84 -23.02 -1.86
CA HIS A 60 1.04 -22.40 -2.91
C HIS A 60 1.70 -22.63 -4.30
N PRO A 61 0.91 -22.98 -5.35
CA PRO A 61 1.46 -23.24 -6.69
C PRO A 61 2.30 -22.10 -7.28
N TRP A 62 1.99 -20.85 -6.92
CA TRP A 62 2.70 -19.67 -7.42
C TRP A 62 4.14 -19.54 -6.92
N VAL A 63 4.51 -20.27 -5.87
CA VAL A 63 5.90 -20.24 -5.33
C VAL A 63 6.91 -20.70 -6.37
N GLY A 64 6.52 -21.68 -7.22
CA GLY A 64 7.38 -22.24 -8.28
C GLY A 64 7.39 -21.43 -9.59
N ALA A 65 6.54 -20.42 -9.75
CA ALA A 65 6.46 -19.62 -10.96
C ALA A 65 7.74 -18.80 -11.20
N ASP A 66 8.10 -18.55 -12.44
CA ASP A 66 9.15 -17.56 -12.76
C ASP A 66 8.66 -16.13 -12.51
N ASP A 67 9.53 -15.12 -12.67
CA ASP A 67 9.21 -13.73 -12.35
C ASP A 67 8.07 -13.19 -13.22
N THR A 68 8.07 -13.51 -14.51
CA THR A 68 7.05 -13.05 -15.45
C THR A 68 5.71 -13.71 -15.15
N GLU A 69 5.71 -15.03 -14.97
CA GLU A 69 4.53 -15.78 -14.60
C GLU A 69 3.97 -15.31 -13.25
N PHE A 70 4.82 -15.07 -12.26
CA PHE A 70 4.41 -14.57 -10.97
C PHE A 70 3.77 -13.18 -11.07
N LEU A 71 4.31 -12.27 -11.88
CA LEU A 71 3.71 -10.96 -12.14
C LEU A 71 2.35 -11.08 -12.83
N HIS A 72 2.18 -12.03 -13.76
CA HIS A 72 0.89 -12.33 -14.38
C HIS A 72 -0.13 -12.82 -13.35
N LEU A 73 0.25 -13.75 -12.50
CA LEU A 73 -0.60 -14.31 -11.45
C LEU A 73 -1.03 -13.26 -10.42
N LEU A 74 -0.18 -12.28 -10.12
CA LEU A 74 -0.52 -11.13 -9.28
C LEU A 74 -1.39 -10.08 -9.98
N GLY A 75 -1.58 -10.15 -11.31
CA GLY A 75 -2.20 -9.09 -12.08
C GLY A 75 -1.33 -7.84 -12.29
N ALA A 76 -0.05 -7.93 -11.90
CA ALA A 76 0.94 -6.89 -12.13
C ALA A 76 1.40 -6.83 -13.61
N TRP A 77 1.17 -7.91 -14.34
CA TRP A 77 1.38 -8.01 -15.78
C TRP A 77 0.11 -8.53 -16.45
N ARG A 78 -0.30 -7.95 -17.56
CA ARG A 78 -1.53 -8.35 -18.27
C ARG A 78 -1.34 -8.29 -19.78
N GLU A 79 -2.17 -9.08 -20.48
CA GLU A 79 -2.45 -8.95 -21.91
C GLU A 79 -3.87 -8.39 -22.06
N ASP A 80 -4.02 -7.34 -22.82
CA ASP A 80 -5.33 -6.85 -23.28
C ASP A 80 -5.85 -7.77 -24.38
N ARG A 81 -7.07 -8.29 -24.20
CA ARG A 81 -7.65 -9.28 -25.11
C ARG A 81 -8.06 -8.68 -26.45
N GLU A 82 -8.38 -7.39 -26.48
CA GLU A 82 -8.85 -6.69 -27.69
C GLU A 82 -7.67 -6.12 -28.47
N THR A 83 -6.79 -5.35 -27.80
CA THR A 83 -5.67 -4.68 -28.44
C THR A 83 -4.44 -5.57 -28.59
N LYS A 84 -4.40 -6.70 -27.88
CA LYS A 84 -3.22 -7.58 -27.76
C LYS A 84 -1.99 -6.91 -27.17
N GLU A 85 -2.16 -5.75 -26.58
CA GLU A 85 -1.10 -5.13 -25.79
C GLU A 85 -0.78 -6.00 -24.57
N ASN A 86 0.51 -6.17 -24.32
CA ASN A 86 1.02 -7.00 -23.24
C ASN A 86 2.10 -6.24 -22.48
N GLY A 87 2.00 -6.17 -21.15
CA GLY A 87 2.95 -5.41 -20.37
C GLY A 87 2.56 -5.22 -18.90
N LEU A 88 3.39 -4.45 -18.21
CA LEU A 88 3.15 -4.08 -16.82
C LEU A 88 1.87 -3.25 -16.68
N THR A 89 1.07 -3.59 -15.69
CA THR A 89 -0.03 -2.72 -15.25
C THR A 89 0.51 -1.56 -14.42
N LEU A 90 -0.25 -0.48 -14.31
CA LEU A 90 0.12 0.62 -13.42
C LEU A 90 0.31 0.12 -11.98
N ALA A 91 -0.56 -0.78 -11.49
CA ALA A 91 -0.40 -1.38 -10.17
C ALA A 91 0.91 -2.15 -10.04
N GLY A 92 1.28 -2.95 -11.04
CA GLY A 92 2.55 -3.68 -11.06
C GLY A 92 3.76 -2.74 -11.03
N LEU A 93 3.70 -1.66 -11.82
CA LEU A 93 4.75 -0.66 -11.87
C LEU A 93 4.87 0.11 -10.54
N LEU A 94 3.75 0.54 -9.95
CA LEU A 94 3.77 1.21 -8.65
C LEU A 94 4.27 0.29 -7.53
N MET A 95 3.93 -1.00 -7.60
CA MET A 95 4.29 -1.99 -6.57
C MET A 95 5.75 -2.40 -6.62
N PHE A 96 6.33 -2.55 -7.82
CA PHE A 96 7.66 -3.14 -8.02
C PHE A 96 8.58 -2.34 -8.94
N GLY A 97 8.11 -1.22 -9.48
CA GLY A 97 8.89 -0.45 -10.45
C GLY A 97 10.09 0.26 -9.84
N GLN A 98 11.02 0.63 -10.72
CA GLN A 98 12.10 1.54 -10.40
C GLN A 98 11.60 2.99 -10.44
N TRP A 99 12.16 3.85 -9.60
CA TRP A 99 11.75 5.25 -9.46
C TRP A 99 11.63 6.02 -10.80
N PRO A 100 12.60 5.98 -11.72
CA PRO A 100 12.46 6.69 -12.99
C PRO A 100 11.29 6.22 -13.85
N ALA A 101 11.01 4.92 -13.85
CA ALA A 101 9.90 4.33 -14.58
C ALA A 101 8.56 4.75 -13.97
N ILE A 102 8.44 4.71 -12.65
CA ILE A 102 7.25 5.16 -11.92
C ILE A 102 6.96 6.63 -12.25
N MET A 103 7.95 7.51 -12.13
CA MET A 103 7.79 8.94 -12.38
C MET A 103 7.41 9.27 -13.82
N THR A 104 7.84 8.45 -14.77
CA THR A 104 7.48 8.64 -16.19
C THR A 104 6.02 8.21 -16.45
N CYS A 105 5.56 7.11 -15.85
CA CYS A 105 4.20 6.59 -16.04
C CYS A 105 3.16 7.29 -15.15
N ALA A 106 3.53 7.65 -13.93
CA ALA A 106 2.69 8.27 -12.92
C ALA A 106 3.37 9.52 -12.32
N PRO A 107 3.42 10.65 -13.04
CA PRO A 107 4.19 11.84 -12.62
C PRO A 107 3.71 12.50 -11.33
N LEU A 108 2.48 12.21 -10.89
CA LEU A 108 1.90 12.73 -9.65
C LEU A 108 2.07 11.77 -8.47
N TYR A 109 2.61 10.57 -8.72
CA TYR A 109 2.88 9.62 -7.65
C TYR A 109 3.86 10.19 -6.63
N PHE A 110 3.44 10.24 -5.37
CA PHE A 110 4.30 10.60 -4.28
C PHE A 110 3.84 9.98 -2.96
N VAL A 111 4.78 9.43 -2.20
CA VAL A 111 4.57 8.84 -0.87
C VAL A 111 5.51 9.49 0.12
N ASP A 112 5.00 9.86 1.29
CA ASP A 112 5.72 10.64 2.30
C ASP A 112 5.42 10.10 3.71
N TYR A 113 6.44 9.58 4.38
CA TYR A 113 6.39 9.27 5.80
C TYR A 113 7.17 10.34 6.56
N GLN A 114 6.62 10.81 7.66
CA GLN A 114 7.22 11.79 8.54
C GLN A 114 7.09 11.36 10.01
N GLU A 115 8.17 11.44 10.75
CA GLU A 115 8.14 11.41 12.19
C GLU A 115 8.24 12.86 12.71
N GLN A 116 7.23 13.30 13.47
CA GLN A 116 7.09 14.68 13.92
C GLN A 116 7.00 14.73 15.45
N PRO A 117 7.49 15.79 16.10
CA PRO A 117 7.18 16.05 17.49
C PRO A 117 5.68 16.37 17.67
N ASP A 118 5.15 16.18 18.89
CA ASP A 118 3.75 16.58 19.21
C ASP A 118 3.56 18.09 19.16
N GLU A 119 4.52 18.81 19.69
CA GLU A 119 4.54 20.27 19.67
C GLU A 119 5.20 20.77 18.38
N PRO A 120 4.56 21.67 17.64
CA PRO A 120 5.17 22.27 16.47
C PRO A 120 6.40 23.09 16.88
N ASP A 121 7.58 22.53 16.67
CA ASP A 121 8.83 23.31 16.79
C ASP A 121 9.12 23.98 15.45
N THR A 122 9.24 25.29 15.44
CA THR A 122 9.54 26.06 14.24
C THR A 122 10.94 25.75 13.67
N SER A 123 11.83 25.19 14.49
CA SER A 123 13.19 24.81 14.11
C SER A 123 13.28 23.39 13.53
N VAL A 124 12.36 22.49 13.93
CA VAL A 124 12.37 21.07 13.53
C VAL A 124 11.05 20.70 12.88
N ARG A 125 11.07 20.55 11.58
CA ARG A 125 9.87 20.19 10.81
C ARG A 125 9.52 18.70 10.90
N TRP A 126 10.52 17.82 10.96
CA TRP A 126 10.42 16.38 11.16
C TRP A 126 11.70 15.85 11.82
N LEU A 127 11.54 14.80 12.62
CA LEU A 127 12.64 14.07 13.26
C LEU A 127 13.23 13.03 12.30
N ASP A 128 12.37 12.43 11.47
CA ASP A 128 12.72 11.43 10.46
C ASP A 128 11.75 11.52 9.29
N ARG A 129 12.20 11.12 8.10
CA ARG A 129 11.39 11.17 6.88
C ARG A 129 11.79 10.08 5.90
N VAL A 130 10.79 9.50 5.22
CA VAL A 130 10.97 8.59 4.09
C VAL A 130 10.18 9.11 2.90
N VAL A 131 10.89 9.48 1.85
CA VAL A 131 10.33 9.88 0.55
C VAL A 131 11.12 9.21 -0.56
N PRO A 132 10.56 9.07 -1.76
CA PRO A 132 11.34 8.69 -2.93
C PRO A 132 12.36 9.80 -3.27
N ASP A 133 13.62 9.54 -3.01
CA ASP A 133 14.74 10.48 -3.19
C ASP A 133 15.82 9.95 -4.16
N GLY A 134 15.54 8.80 -4.79
CA GLY A 134 16.47 8.14 -5.71
C GLY A 134 17.49 7.23 -5.03
N THR A 135 17.54 7.16 -3.70
CA THR A 135 18.44 6.24 -2.96
C THR A 135 17.86 4.83 -2.82
N TRP A 136 16.61 4.66 -3.19
CA TRP A 136 15.89 3.38 -3.15
C TRP A 136 14.87 3.33 -4.30
N SER A 137 14.24 2.17 -4.49
CA SER A 137 13.30 1.91 -5.61
C SER A 137 12.14 2.92 -5.74
N GLY A 138 11.75 3.59 -4.67
CA GLY A 138 10.62 4.51 -4.63
C GLY A 138 9.25 3.84 -4.76
N ASN A 139 9.18 2.52 -4.90
CA ASN A 139 7.94 1.79 -5.11
C ASN A 139 7.14 1.55 -3.80
N LEU A 140 5.88 1.13 -3.93
CA LEU A 140 4.96 0.94 -2.81
C LEU A 140 5.39 -0.17 -1.88
N PHE A 141 5.95 -1.26 -2.40
CA PHE A 141 6.37 -2.39 -1.57
C PHE A 141 7.52 -2.02 -0.65
N ASP A 142 8.54 -1.35 -1.17
CA ASP A 142 9.65 -0.91 -0.34
C ASP A 142 9.28 0.25 0.59
N PHE A 143 8.40 1.15 0.15
CA PHE A 143 7.83 2.16 1.04
C PHE A 143 7.12 1.50 2.23
N TYR A 144 6.23 0.54 1.95
CA TYR A 144 5.55 -0.23 3.00
C TYR A 144 6.55 -0.87 3.98
N ARG A 145 7.57 -1.56 3.47
CA ARG A 145 8.59 -2.23 4.30
C ARG A 145 9.39 -1.26 5.17
N LYS A 146 9.73 -0.09 4.62
CA LYS A 146 10.46 0.95 5.36
C LYS A 146 9.58 1.56 6.45
N VAL A 147 8.35 1.92 6.10
CA VAL A 147 7.44 2.65 6.98
C VAL A 147 6.91 1.76 8.10
N ILE A 148 6.49 0.52 7.82
CA ILE A 148 5.96 -0.35 8.86
C ILE A 148 7.00 -0.63 9.97
N ARG A 149 8.28 -0.77 9.62
CA ARG A 149 9.36 -0.92 10.60
C ARG A 149 9.51 0.31 11.49
N LYS A 150 9.37 1.52 10.92
CA LYS A 150 9.45 2.78 11.68
C LYS A 150 8.22 2.99 12.56
N LEU A 151 7.03 2.64 12.08
CA LEU A 151 5.80 2.74 12.86
C LEU A 151 5.82 1.82 14.09
N THR A 152 6.41 0.64 13.96
CA THR A 152 6.41 -0.39 15.01
C THR A 152 7.64 -0.39 15.90
N ALA A 153 8.69 0.39 15.57
CA ALA A 153 9.99 0.33 16.26
C ALA A 153 9.91 0.62 17.77
N ASP A 154 9.05 1.56 18.17
CA ASP A 154 8.95 2.03 19.56
C ASP A 154 7.74 1.47 20.31
N LEU A 155 6.99 0.55 19.66
CA LEU A 155 5.83 -0.04 20.30
C LEU A 155 6.27 -0.98 21.43
N LYS A 156 5.78 -0.71 22.64
CA LYS A 156 5.97 -1.61 23.77
C LYS A 156 5.18 -2.89 23.53
N VAL A 157 5.87 -4.00 23.43
CA VAL A 157 5.26 -5.32 23.31
C VAL A 157 5.18 -5.94 24.71
N PRO A 158 3.95 -6.06 25.31
CA PRO A 158 3.80 -6.82 26.53
C PRO A 158 4.30 -8.25 26.33
N PHE A 159 4.97 -8.79 27.33
CA PHE A 159 5.41 -10.18 27.29
C PHE A 159 4.18 -11.09 27.39
N HIS A 160 3.74 -11.63 26.26
CA HIS A 160 2.68 -12.63 26.20
C HIS A 160 3.21 -13.92 25.59
N LEU A 161 2.94 -15.04 26.28
CA LEU A 161 3.17 -16.39 25.78
C LEU A 161 1.86 -16.98 25.30
N GLN A 162 1.86 -17.52 24.09
CA GLN A 162 0.79 -18.38 23.59
C GLN A 162 1.34 -19.80 23.47
N GLY A 163 1.11 -20.62 24.51
CA GLY A 163 1.86 -21.85 24.71
C GLY A 163 3.34 -21.54 25.01
N ASP A 164 4.24 -22.19 24.28
CA ASP A 164 5.70 -21.99 24.42
C ASP A 164 6.27 -20.91 23.48
N LYS A 165 5.40 -20.22 22.71
CA LYS A 165 5.84 -19.21 21.76
C LYS A 165 5.52 -17.80 22.26
N ARG A 166 6.51 -16.93 22.21
CA ARG A 166 6.32 -15.50 22.44
C ARG A 166 5.49 -14.90 21.30
N VAL A 167 4.45 -14.16 21.64
CA VAL A 167 3.63 -13.40 20.67
C VAL A 167 4.11 -11.96 20.69
N ASP A 168 4.89 -11.60 19.68
CA ASP A 168 5.38 -10.22 19.50
C ASP A 168 4.41 -9.37 18.64
N ASP A 169 3.36 -9.98 18.09
CA ASP A 169 2.38 -9.32 17.23
C ASP A 169 1.14 -8.92 18.04
N THR A 170 1.08 -7.67 18.45
CA THR A 170 -0.05 -7.13 19.21
C THR A 170 -1.16 -6.61 18.29
N PRO A 171 -2.40 -6.42 18.79
CA PRO A 171 -3.47 -5.78 18.02
C PRO A 171 -3.07 -4.42 17.42
N ILE A 172 -2.19 -3.66 18.10
CA ILE A 172 -1.68 -2.38 17.56
C ILE A 172 -0.81 -2.61 16.32
N HIS A 173 0.05 -3.63 16.32
CA HIS A 173 0.85 -3.98 15.12
C HIS A 173 -0.04 -4.35 13.95
N GLN A 174 -1.12 -5.11 14.19
CA GLN A 174 -2.09 -5.50 13.18
C GLN A 174 -2.83 -4.28 12.63
N ALA A 175 -3.34 -3.42 13.51
CA ALA A 175 -4.03 -2.19 13.13
C ALA A 175 -3.15 -1.23 12.31
N LEU A 176 -1.87 -1.08 12.67
CA LEU A 176 -0.94 -0.24 11.91
C LEU A 176 -0.62 -0.82 10.51
N ARG A 177 -0.48 -2.15 10.41
CA ARG A 177 -0.31 -2.80 9.10
C ARG A 177 -1.53 -2.60 8.22
N GLU A 178 -2.72 -2.84 8.76
CA GLU A 178 -3.96 -2.65 8.04
C GLU A 178 -4.15 -1.19 7.61
N ALA A 179 -3.98 -0.23 8.52
CA ALA A 179 -4.09 1.18 8.20
C ALA A 179 -3.10 1.62 7.11
N LEU A 180 -1.85 1.14 7.17
CA LEU A 180 -0.85 1.46 6.16
C LEU A 180 -1.21 0.84 4.80
N VAL A 181 -1.61 -0.44 4.77
CA VAL A 181 -2.04 -1.12 3.54
C VAL A 181 -3.23 -0.39 2.93
N ASN A 182 -4.28 -0.11 3.72
CA ASN A 182 -5.48 0.59 3.25
C ASN A 182 -5.13 1.97 2.69
N THR A 183 -4.23 2.70 3.34
CA THR A 183 -3.76 4.01 2.86
C THR A 183 -3.08 3.91 1.49
N LEU A 184 -2.29 2.87 1.25
CA LEU A 184 -1.58 2.68 -0.02
C LEU A 184 -2.49 2.13 -1.13
N VAL A 185 -3.37 1.19 -0.81
CA VAL A 185 -4.22 0.50 -1.80
C VAL A 185 -5.33 1.40 -2.32
N HIS A 186 -5.90 2.23 -1.44
CA HIS A 186 -7.04 3.09 -1.80
C HIS A 186 -6.63 4.50 -2.27
N ALA A 187 -5.35 4.77 -2.42
CA ALA A 187 -4.86 6.07 -2.90
C ALA A 187 -5.09 6.27 -4.39
N ASP A 188 -5.56 7.44 -4.76
CA ASP A 188 -5.56 7.90 -6.15
C ASP A 188 -4.20 8.53 -6.50
N TYR A 189 -3.34 7.74 -7.11
CA TYR A 189 -2.00 8.19 -7.52
C TYR A 189 -2.00 9.12 -8.75
N SER A 190 -3.16 9.50 -9.27
CA SER A 190 -3.33 10.52 -10.28
C SER A 190 -3.71 11.90 -9.71
N ASP A 191 -3.97 11.97 -8.41
CA ASP A 191 -4.24 13.22 -7.71
C ASP A 191 -2.94 13.99 -7.43
N ARG A 192 -3.08 15.31 -7.22
CA ARG A 192 -1.99 16.19 -6.79
C ARG A 192 -1.64 16.03 -5.31
N ALA A 193 -2.56 15.53 -4.50
CA ALA A 193 -2.28 15.18 -3.11
C ALA A 193 -1.39 13.92 -3.05
N SER A 194 -0.52 13.86 -2.04
CA SER A 194 0.34 12.69 -1.82
C SER A 194 -0.24 11.77 -0.75
N VAL A 195 0.10 10.49 -0.81
CA VAL A 195 0.00 9.63 0.36
C VAL A 195 0.91 10.17 1.45
N ARG A 196 0.37 10.35 2.66
CA ARG A 196 1.15 10.84 3.79
C ARG A 196 0.87 10.02 5.04
N VAL A 197 1.95 9.56 5.68
CA VAL A 197 1.91 8.85 6.95
C VAL A 197 2.70 9.66 7.96
N ILE A 198 2.08 10.02 9.08
CA ILE A 198 2.74 10.82 10.13
C ILE A 198 2.71 10.01 11.42
N LYS A 199 3.88 9.86 12.04
CA LYS A 199 4.07 9.32 13.37
C LYS A 199 4.39 10.46 14.33
N ARG A 200 3.68 10.51 15.46
CA ARG A 200 3.98 11.39 16.59
C ARG A 200 4.03 10.56 17.89
N PRO A 201 4.65 11.06 18.95
CA PRO A 201 4.57 10.42 20.27
C PRO A 201 3.12 10.16 20.72
N SER A 202 2.20 11.07 20.40
CA SER A 202 0.78 10.99 20.74
C SER A 202 -0.05 10.08 19.83
N GLY A 203 0.46 9.68 18.63
CA GLY A 203 -0.32 8.84 17.73
C GLY A 203 0.16 8.81 16.28
N PHE A 204 -0.67 8.19 15.45
CA PHE A 204 -0.39 7.98 14.03
C PHE A 204 -1.48 8.62 13.19
N GLU A 205 -1.09 9.17 12.04
CA GLU A 205 -2.00 9.77 11.08
C GLU A 205 -1.71 9.21 9.69
N PHE A 206 -2.75 8.76 9.01
CA PHE A 206 -2.69 8.20 7.67
C PHE A 206 -3.57 9.03 6.75
N ARG A 207 -3.01 9.49 5.63
CA ARG A 207 -3.70 10.28 4.61
C ARG A 207 -3.42 9.71 3.24
N ASN A 208 -4.45 9.53 2.45
CA ASN A 208 -4.35 9.18 1.04
C ASN A 208 -5.23 10.10 0.19
N PRO A 209 -4.80 10.42 -1.03
CA PRO A 209 -5.66 11.10 -1.99
C PRO A 209 -6.76 10.15 -2.47
N GLY A 210 -7.92 10.70 -2.79
CA GLY A 210 -9.04 9.96 -3.34
C GLY A 210 -10.39 10.45 -2.84
N ALA A 211 -11.47 9.91 -3.40
CA ALA A 211 -12.84 10.27 -3.11
C ALA A 211 -13.55 9.21 -2.25
N LEU A 212 -14.26 9.60 -1.21
CA LEU A 212 -15.06 8.68 -0.38
C LEU A 212 -16.25 8.15 -1.19
N ARG A 213 -16.29 6.83 -1.45
CA ARG A 213 -17.39 6.19 -2.20
C ARG A 213 -18.59 5.83 -1.35
N VAL A 214 -18.43 5.84 -0.03
CA VAL A 214 -19.49 5.53 0.93
C VAL A 214 -19.73 6.70 1.88
N PRO A 215 -20.97 6.90 2.38
CA PRO A 215 -21.26 7.94 3.37
C PRO A 215 -20.40 7.80 4.63
N VAL A 216 -19.86 8.90 5.14
CA VAL A 216 -19.02 8.94 6.36
C VAL A 216 -19.67 8.19 7.53
N ALA A 217 -20.99 8.31 7.69
CA ALA A 217 -21.73 7.60 8.74
C ALA A 217 -21.67 6.07 8.62
N GLN A 218 -21.48 5.54 7.44
CA GLN A 218 -21.32 4.10 7.18
C GLN A 218 -19.90 3.63 7.44
N THR A 219 -18.91 4.45 7.08
CA THR A 219 -17.48 4.20 7.36
C THR A 219 -17.20 4.12 8.85
N LEU A 220 -17.85 4.99 9.66
CA LEU A 220 -17.64 5.05 11.11
C LEU A 220 -18.30 3.88 11.87
N LYS A 221 -19.24 3.15 11.26
CA LYS A 221 -19.94 2.05 11.94
C LYS A 221 -19.13 0.77 12.04
N GLY A 222 -18.04 0.63 11.27
CA GLY A 222 -17.26 -0.61 11.19
C GLY A 222 -18.19 -1.82 10.93
N GLY A 223 -17.93 -2.62 9.96
CA GLY A 223 -18.72 -3.81 9.68
C GLY A 223 -17.99 -4.71 8.74
N GLU A 224 -18.26 -6.01 8.82
CA GLU A 224 -17.62 -7.07 8.03
C GLU A 224 -17.72 -6.89 6.49
N ASN A 225 -18.39 -5.82 6.01
CA ASN A 225 -18.61 -5.53 4.60
C ASN A 225 -18.16 -4.13 4.18
N VAL A 226 -17.26 -3.46 4.91
CA VAL A 226 -16.65 -2.20 4.46
C VAL A 226 -15.36 -2.54 3.72
N GLY A 227 -15.46 -3.35 2.70
CA GLY A 227 -14.34 -3.80 1.87
C GLY A 227 -13.90 -2.82 0.79
N GLU A 228 -14.54 -1.65 0.64
CA GLU A 228 -14.15 -0.62 -0.33
C GLU A 228 -14.54 0.74 0.20
N THR A 229 -13.67 1.35 0.98
CA THR A 229 -13.77 2.77 1.35
C THR A 229 -12.86 3.60 0.48
N ASP A 230 -13.45 4.19 -0.53
CA ASP A 230 -12.84 5.26 -1.30
C ASP A 230 -13.20 6.58 -0.62
N ILE A 231 -12.20 7.36 -0.27
CA ILE A 231 -12.34 8.53 0.60
C ILE A 231 -12.17 9.79 -0.23
N GLY A 232 -13.25 10.48 -0.51
CA GLY A 232 -13.22 11.66 -1.34
C GLY A 232 -13.79 12.94 -0.78
N ASP A 233 -13.42 14.00 -1.46
CA ASP A 233 -13.79 15.42 -1.41
C ASP A 233 -13.31 16.23 -0.19
N PHE A 234 -12.66 15.62 0.78
CA PHE A 234 -11.90 16.37 1.80
C PHE A 234 -10.40 16.07 1.76
N GLY A 235 -9.86 15.67 0.63
CA GLY A 235 -8.40 15.58 0.40
C GLY A 235 -7.58 14.75 1.38
N SER A 236 -8.14 14.22 2.46
CA SER A 236 -7.41 13.39 3.42
C SER A 236 -8.33 12.70 4.42
N TYR A 237 -8.15 11.40 4.59
CA TYR A 237 -8.71 10.64 5.71
C TYR A 237 -7.76 10.75 6.90
N GLN A 238 -8.25 11.25 8.02
CA GLN A 238 -7.59 11.15 9.32
C GLN A 238 -8.12 9.93 10.06
N ALA A 239 -7.47 8.78 9.91
CA ALA A 239 -7.60 7.71 10.88
C ALA A 239 -6.62 8.02 12.02
N GLY A 240 -7.08 8.77 12.99
CA GLY A 240 -6.33 9.02 14.21
C GLY A 240 -6.46 7.82 15.14
N LEU A 241 -5.48 6.95 15.20
CA LEU A 241 -5.29 6.03 16.32
C LEU A 241 -4.63 6.83 17.45
N ALA A 242 -5.44 7.48 18.27
CA ALA A 242 -4.95 8.08 19.50
C ALA A 242 -4.55 6.97 20.47
N LEU A 243 -3.28 6.89 20.82
CA LEU A 243 -2.78 6.04 21.90
C LEU A 243 -3.15 6.71 23.24
N ASN A 244 -4.44 6.72 23.58
CA ASN A 244 -4.87 7.13 24.92
C ASN A 244 -4.67 5.96 25.87
N GLY A 245 -3.61 6.01 26.63
CA GLY A 245 -3.46 5.28 27.89
C GLY A 245 -2.90 3.87 27.75
N ILE A 246 -1.59 3.76 27.70
CA ILE A 246 -0.85 2.68 28.37
C ILE A 246 0.19 3.31 29.27
#